data_95c676283f2d0ccdc94bbd2e3dd38452
#
_entry.id   95c676283f2d0ccdc94bbd2e3dd38452
#
_cell.length_a   1.000
_cell.length_b   1.000
_cell.length_c   1.000
_cell.angle_alpha   90.00
_cell.angle_beta   90.00
_cell.angle_gamma   90.00
#
_symmetry.space_group_name_H-M   'P 1'
#
loop_
_entity.id
_entity.type
_entity.pdbx_description
1 polymer ?
#
loop_
_entity_poly.entity_id
_entity_poly.type
_entity_poly.pdbx_seq_one_letter_code
_entity_poly.pdbx_strand_id
1 'polypeptide(L)'
;NIERIKQGEIDLVIGTHALIQQDVEFKKLGLIVIDEQHKFGVMQRTRLRQKAHKPQPDVLVMTATPIPRSLSLTVFGDLDISTIDELPPGRTPVETCRVTAKKENDAYGFIRKEIEKGRQAFVVFPLVDESAKLDLKSATVEAERLKDEVFTGLNVGLLHGQMKSDLKDLIMTDFIKHKYDILVSTIVIEVGIDVPNATVMAIEHAERFGLAQLHQLRGRIGRSSHQSYCLLFATPGSLESRQRIAT
;
A
#
# COMPACT_ATOMS: atom_id res chain seq x y z
N ASN A 1 8.10 11.79 26.55
CA ASN A 1 8.00 10.32 26.36
C ASN A 1 9.38 9.62 26.37
N ILE A 2 10.45 10.21 25.77
CA ILE A 2 11.79 9.58 25.68
C ILE A 2 12.33 9.23 27.08
N GLU A 3 12.25 10.15 28.04
CA GLU A 3 12.72 9.93 29.40
C GLU A 3 11.97 8.77 30.10
N ARG A 4 10.67 8.66 29.90
CA ARG A 4 9.85 7.56 30.45
C ARG A 4 10.22 6.19 29.85
N ILE A 5 10.61 6.15 28.57
CA ILE A 5 11.14 4.94 27.93
C ILE A 5 12.46 4.54 28.60
N LYS A 6 13.35 5.51 28.81
CA LYS A 6 14.65 5.29 29.46
C LYS A 6 14.52 4.84 30.91
N GLN A 7 13.52 5.34 31.64
CA GLN A 7 13.24 4.94 33.02
C GLN A 7 12.51 3.59 33.10
N GLY A 8 12.01 3.06 31.98
CA GLY A 8 11.29 1.80 31.92
C GLY A 8 9.88 1.87 32.48
N GLU A 9 9.24 3.02 32.39
CA GLU A 9 7.85 3.23 32.75
C GLU A 9 6.88 2.84 31.61
N ILE A 10 7.41 2.55 30.42
CA ILE A 10 6.65 2.21 29.22
C ILE A 10 7.05 0.80 28.77
N ASP A 11 6.08 -0.11 28.74
CA ASP A 11 6.29 -1.49 28.36
C ASP A 11 6.26 -1.71 26.85
N LEU A 12 5.46 -0.93 26.11
CA LEU A 12 5.31 -1.02 24.66
C LEU A 12 5.45 0.35 24.00
N VAL A 13 6.34 0.45 23.02
CA VAL A 13 6.55 1.67 22.25
C VAL A 13 6.30 1.37 20.78
N ILE A 14 5.40 2.13 20.16
CA ILE A 14 5.11 2.06 18.72
C ILE A 14 5.55 3.37 18.08
N GLY A 15 6.29 3.28 16.98
CA GLY A 15 6.77 4.46 16.28
C GLY A 15 7.42 4.13 14.95
N THR A 16 7.94 5.15 14.30
CA THR A 16 8.63 5.06 13.02
C THR A 16 10.16 4.97 13.23
N HIS A 17 10.92 5.28 12.19
CA HIS A 17 12.39 5.39 12.25
C HIS A 17 12.93 6.31 13.38
N ALA A 18 12.09 7.16 13.95
CA ALA A 18 12.46 7.98 15.11
C ALA A 18 12.91 7.15 16.32
N LEU A 19 12.40 5.93 16.48
CA LEU A 19 12.82 5.03 17.57
C LEU A 19 14.26 4.50 17.41
N ILE A 20 14.86 4.66 16.22
CA ILE A 20 16.24 4.22 15.95
C ILE A 20 17.25 5.33 16.26
N GLN A 21 16.80 6.57 16.45
CA GLN A 21 17.67 7.71 16.73
C GLN A 21 18.45 7.51 18.04
N GLN A 22 19.65 8.09 18.13
CA GLN A 22 20.58 7.84 19.23
C GLN A 22 20.06 8.24 20.61
N ASP A 23 19.21 9.24 20.66
CA ASP A 23 18.61 9.79 21.89
C ASP A 23 17.51 8.92 22.51
N VAL A 24 17.04 7.88 21.79
CA VAL A 24 16.07 6.93 22.34
C VAL A 24 16.80 5.76 22.97
N GLU A 25 16.79 5.66 24.29
CA GLU A 25 17.37 4.57 25.07
C GLU A 25 16.27 3.76 25.74
N PHE A 26 16.44 2.42 25.78
CA PHE A 26 15.49 1.52 26.43
C PHE A 26 16.15 0.92 27.69
N LYS A 27 15.46 0.95 28.82
CA LYS A 27 15.96 0.36 30.07
C LYS A 27 16.17 -1.15 29.94
N LYS A 28 15.21 -1.85 29.33
CA LYS A 28 15.24 -3.29 29.13
C LYS A 28 14.45 -3.65 27.88
N LEU A 29 15.14 -3.70 26.72
CA LEU A 29 14.52 -4.05 25.44
C LEU A 29 14.55 -5.56 25.27
N GLY A 30 13.39 -6.22 25.26
CA GLY A 30 13.25 -7.68 25.14
C GLY A 30 12.80 -8.13 23.76
N LEU A 31 11.99 -7.33 23.05
CA LEU A 31 11.47 -7.67 21.73
C LEU A 31 11.49 -6.46 20.80
N ILE A 32 11.90 -6.67 19.57
CA ILE A 32 11.84 -5.70 18.49
C ILE A 32 10.95 -6.29 17.38
N VAL A 33 9.90 -5.56 16.99
CA VAL A 33 9.06 -5.93 15.86
C VAL A 33 9.24 -4.88 14.75
N ILE A 34 9.61 -5.33 13.56
CA ILE A 34 9.84 -4.49 12.38
C ILE A 34 8.84 -4.91 11.31
N ASP A 35 7.92 -4.03 10.98
CA ASP A 35 6.98 -4.23 9.89
C ASP A 35 7.48 -3.53 8.61
N GLU A 36 7.06 -4.06 7.44
CA GLU A 36 7.46 -3.55 6.12
C GLU A 36 8.99 -3.39 5.99
N GLN A 37 9.68 -4.48 6.18
CA GLN A 37 11.14 -4.55 6.26
C GLN A 37 11.88 -3.82 5.13
N HIS A 38 11.33 -3.78 3.91
CA HIS A 38 11.97 -3.11 2.77
C HIS A 38 12.20 -1.60 3.01
N LYS A 39 11.49 -0.99 3.97
CA LYS A 39 11.68 0.39 4.41
C LYS A 39 12.86 0.55 5.41
N PHE A 40 13.45 -0.57 5.88
CA PHE A 40 14.55 -0.57 6.85
C PHE A 40 15.84 -1.11 6.25
N GLY A 41 16.88 -0.30 6.21
CA GLY A 41 18.23 -0.76 5.81
C GLY A 41 18.89 -1.67 6.85
N VAL A 42 19.87 -2.48 6.42
CA VAL A 42 20.64 -3.39 7.28
C VAL A 42 21.27 -2.66 8.48
N MET A 43 21.85 -1.47 8.24
CA MET A 43 22.46 -0.64 9.28
C MET A 43 21.48 -0.19 10.37
N GLN A 44 20.23 0.04 10.01
CA GLN A 44 19.21 0.47 10.96
C GLN A 44 18.80 -0.66 11.91
N ARG A 45 18.75 -1.90 11.41
CA ARG A 45 18.47 -3.10 12.23
C ARG A 45 19.60 -3.37 13.22
N THR A 46 20.84 -3.26 12.75
CA THR A 46 22.02 -3.41 13.62
C THR A 46 22.02 -2.35 14.74
N ARG A 47 21.67 -1.11 14.44
CA ARG A 47 21.53 -0.06 15.46
C ARG A 47 20.44 -0.34 16.49
N LEU A 48 19.31 -0.90 16.09
CA LEU A 48 18.25 -1.29 17.03
C LEU A 48 18.72 -2.41 17.98
N ARG A 49 19.40 -3.43 17.44
CA ARG A 49 19.99 -4.50 18.28
C ARG A 49 21.04 -3.95 19.26
N GLN A 50 21.84 -2.98 18.85
CA GLN A 50 22.86 -2.35 19.69
C GLN A 50 22.31 -1.49 20.83
N LYS A 51 21.05 -1.03 20.75
CA LYS A 51 20.37 -0.28 21.81
C LYS A 51 19.99 -1.12 23.02
N ALA A 52 20.01 -2.44 22.88
CA ALA A 52 19.72 -3.32 23.98
C ALA A 52 20.97 -3.52 24.85
N HIS A 53 20.79 -3.34 26.15
CA HIS A 53 21.70 -3.90 27.14
C HIS A 53 21.53 -5.42 27.16
N LYS A 54 22.57 -6.18 27.47
CA LYS A 54 22.48 -7.65 27.56
C LYS A 54 21.34 -8.09 28.49
N PRO A 55 20.53 -9.12 28.13
CA PRO A 55 20.60 -9.97 26.95
C PRO A 55 20.10 -9.26 25.68
N GLN A 56 20.53 -9.77 24.51
CA GLN A 56 20.06 -9.24 23.23
C GLN A 56 18.55 -9.49 23.08
N PRO A 57 17.79 -8.53 22.50
CA PRO A 57 16.35 -8.69 22.28
C PRO A 57 16.08 -9.69 21.18
N ASP A 58 14.96 -10.37 21.27
CA ASP A 58 14.38 -11.09 20.15
C ASP A 58 13.97 -10.12 19.05
N VAL A 59 14.07 -10.55 17.79
CA VAL A 59 13.74 -9.70 16.63
C VAL A 59 12.77 -10.42 15.71
N LEU A 60 11.59 -9.87 15.57
CA LEU A 60 10.58 -10.29 14.58
C LEU A 60 10.58 -9.30 13.42
N VAL A 61 10.84 -9.80 12.22
CA VAL A 61 10.80 -9.01 10.99
C VAL A 61 9.65 -9.49 10.12
N MET A 62 8.80 -8.58 9.71
CA MET A 62 7.63 -8.89 8.88
C MET A 62 7.73 -8.21 7.52
N THR A 63 7.22 -8.86 6.49
CA THR A 63 7.10 -8.29 5.15
C THR A 63 5.92 -8.90 4.41
N ALA A 64 5.17 -8.08 3.68
CA ALA A 64 4.11 -8.54 2.80
C ALA A 64 4.63 -8.93 1.40
N THR A 65 5.88 -8.57 1.04
CA THR A 65 6.47 -8.96 -0.23
C THR A 65 7.13 -10.33 -0.11
N PRO A 66 6.78 -11.31 -0.96
CA PRO A 66 7.43 -12.62 -0.93
C PRO A 66 8.91 -12.47 -1.26
N ILE A 67 9.76 -12.92 -0.34
CA ILE A 67 11.21 -12.96 -0.54
C ILE A 67 11.56 -14.38 -0.99
N PRO A 68 12.21 -14.58 -2.15
CA PRO A 68 12.67 -15.90 -2.57
C PRO A 68 13.52 -16.55 -1.48
N ARG A 69 13.27 -17.83 -1.18
CA ARG A 69 13.94 -18.55 -0.07
C ARG A 69 15.46 -18.48 -0.16
N SER A 70 16.02 -18.51 -1.37
CA SER A 70 17.46 -18.36 -1.60
C SER A 70 17.98 -16.97 -1.20
N LEU A 71 17.22 -15.93 -1.47
CA LEU A 71 17.59 -14.56 -1.09
C LEU A 71 17.42 -14.34 0.41
N SER A 72 16.41 -14.96 1.03
CA SER A 72 16.21 -14.86 2.48
C SER A 72 17.36 -15.51 3.26
N LEU A 73 17.87 -16.64 2.83
CA LEU A 73 19.05 -17.28 3.42
C LEU A 73 20.32 -16.44 3.30
N THR A 74 20.46 -15.67 2.22
CA THR A 74 21.63 -14.80 2.01
C THR A 74 21.55 -13.51 2.82
N VAL A 75 20.34 -12.93 2.92
CA VAL A 75 20.12 -11.63 3.57
C VAL A 75 19.82 -11.77 5.05
N PHE A 76 19.29 -12.92 5.50
CA PHE A 76 18.79 -13.19 6.85
C PHE A 76 19.27 -14.52 7.40
N GLY A 77 20.46 -14.95 7.01
CA GLY A 77 21.00 -16.28 7.35
C GLY A 77 21.05 -16.62 8.85
N ASP A 78 20.82 -15.62 9.71
CA ASP A 78 20.73 -15.74 11.17
C ASP A 78 19.30 -15.74 11.72
N LEU A 79 18.26 -15.73 10.85
CA LEU A 79 16.85 -15.71 11.25
C LEU A 79 16.10 -16.94 10.75
N ASP A 80 15.24 -17.49 11.61
CA ASP A 80 14.26 -18.49 11.23
C ASP A 80 13.15 -17.85 10.39
N ILE A 81 12.64 -18.59 9.41
CA ILE A 81 11.62 -18.09 8.48
C ILE A 81 10.31 -18.84 8.70
N SER A 82 9.26 -18.08 8.99
CA SER A 82 7.88 -18.56 9.02
C SER A 82 7.09 -17.93 7.89
N THR A 83 6.40 -18.74 7.10
CA THR A 83 5.56 -18.28 6.00
C THR A 83 4.10 -18.46 6.36
N ILE A 84 3.29 -17.41 6.20
CA ILE A 84 1.84 -17.46 6.31
C ILE A 84 1.33 -17.54 4.87
N ASP A 85 0.83 -18.70 4.46
CA ASP A 85 0.38 -19.02 3.11
C ASP A 85 -1.15 -19.16 2.99
N GLU A 86 -1.87 -19.01 4.10
CA GLU A 86 -3.32 -19.05 4.15
C GLU A 86 -3.93 -17.65 4.29
N LEU A 87 -5.07 -17.44 3.64
CA LEU A 87 -5.86 -16.22 3.84
C LEU A 87 -6.61 -16.29 5.18
N PRO A 88 -6.79 -15.15 5.87
CA PRO A 88 -7.63 -15.10 7.05
C PRO A 88 -9.07 -15.59 6.75
N PRO A 89 -9.75 -16.23 7.72
CA PRO A 89 -11.12 -16.67 7.54
C PRO A 89 -12.06 -15.54 7.06
N GLY A 90 -12.91 -15.84 6.09
CA GLY A 90 -13.88 -14.90 5.54
C GLY A 90 -13.33 -13.96 4.45
N ARG A 91 -12.07 -14.09 4.05
CA ARG A 91 -11.54 -13.38 2.89
C ARG A 91 -11.73 -14.18 1.61
N THR A 92 -12.19 -13.49 0.56
CA THR A 92 -12.21 -14.02 -0.81
C THR A 92 -10.97 -13.56 -1.58
N PRO A 93 -10.35 -14.43 -2.40
CA PRO A 93 -9.25 -14.02 -3.26
C PRO A 93 -9.66 -12.86 -4.18
N VAL A 94 -8.77 -11.90 -4.37
CA VAL A 94 -8.98 -10.77 -5.29
C VAL A 94 -8.82 -11.27 -6.73
N GLU A 95 -9.86 -11.12 -7.54
CA GLU A 95 -9.79 -11.39 -8.96
C GLU A 95 -9.00 -10.29 -9.67
N THR A 96 -7.93 -10.68 -10.37
CA THR A 96 -7.07 -9.72 -11.08
C THR A 96 -7.28 -9.90 -12.58
N CYS A 97 -7.67 -8.81 -13.25
CA CYS A 97 -7.96 -8.79 -14.67
C CYS A 97 -7.13 -7.73 -15.39
N ARG A 98 -6.54 -8.12 -16.51
CA ARG A 98 -5.90 -7.16 -17.42
C ARG A 98 -6.95 -6.50 -18.31
N VAL A 99 -6.94 -5.17 -18.35
CA VAL A 99 -7.78 -4.33 -19.21
C VAL A 99 -6.92 -3.81 -20.37
N THR A 100 -7.34 -4.09 -21.59
CA THR A 100 -6.74 -3.53 -22.81
C THR A 100 -7.51 -2.28 -23.22
N ALA A 101 -6.90 -1.39 -24.03
CA ALA A 101 -7.55 -0.17 -24.52
C ALA A 101 -8.93 -0.43 -25.18
N LYS A 102 -9.11 -1.58 -25.83
CA LYS A 102 -10.43 -1.95 -26.43
C LYS A 102 -11.51 -2.26 -25.42
N LYS A 103 -11.15 -2.61 -24.17
CA LYS A 103 -12.07 -3.00 -23.08
C LYS A 103 -12.15 -1.95 -21.98
N GLU A 104 -11.57 -0.78 -22.19
CA GLU A 104 -11.53 0.30 -21.20
C GLU A 104 -12.93 0.74 -20.77
N ASN A 105 -13.79 1.01 -21.74
CA ASN A 105 -15.18 1.41 -21.47
C ASN A 105 -15.98 0.31 -20.75
N ASP A 106 -15.75 -0.96 -21.09
CA ASP A 106 -16.40 -2.08 -20.41
C ASP A 106 -15.94 -2.16 -18.93
N ALA A 107 -14.65 -1.91 -18.68
CA ALA A 107 -14.10 -1.90 -17.34
C ALA A 107 -14.64 -0.73 -16.50
N TYR A 108 -14.73 0.47 -17.05
CA TYR A 108 -15.38 1.59 -16.36
C TYR A 108 -16.88 1.35 -16.13
N GLY A 109 -17.56 0.71 -17.08
CA GLY A 109 -18.94 0.27 -16.91
C GLY A 109 -19.09 -0.77 -15.77
N PHE A 110 -18.10 -1.66 -15.63
CA PHE A 110 -18.07 -2.62 -14.52
C PHE A 110 -17.87 -1.90 -13.16
N ILE A 111 -16.93 -0.94 -13.07
CA ILE A 111 -16.72 -0.14 -11.85
C ILE A 111 -18.03 0.55 -11.45
N ARG A 112 -18.74 1.18 -12.41
CA ARG A 112 -20.04 1.82 -12.15
C ARG A 112 -21.05 0.85 -11.56
N LYS A 113 -21.15 -0.36 -12.12
CA LYS A 113 -22.07 -1.40 -11.60
C LYS A 113 -21.73 -1.82 -10.17
N GLU A 114 -20.46 -1.89 -9.81
CA GLU A 114 -20.05 -2.20 -8.44
C GLU A 114 -20.42 -1.05 -7.48
N ILE A 115 -20.28 0.19 -7.92
CA ILE A 115 -20.70 1.37 -7.14
C ILE A 115 -22.22 1.40 -6.96
N GLU A 116 -23.01 1.07 -7.98
CA GLU A 116 -24.48 0.95 -7.89
C GLU A 116 -24.91 -0.11 -6.86
N LYS A 117 -24.09 -1.12 -6.59
CA LYS A 117 -24.28 -2.11 -5.50
C LYS A 117 -23.89 -1.56 -4.11
N GLY A 118 -23.54 -0.28 -4.00
CA GLY A 118 -23.09 0.37 -2.77
C GLY A 118 -21.61 0.09 -2.43
N ARG A 119 -20.77 -0.29 -3.40
CA ARG A 119 -19.32 -0.48 -3.23
C ARG A 119 -18.57 0.80 -3.51
N GLN A 120 -17.27 0.79 -3.20
CA GLN A 120 -16.37 1.89 -3.50
C GLN A 120 -15.18 1.39 -4.33
N ALA A 121 -14.56 2.30 -5.06
CA ALA A 121 -13.42 1.98 -5.92
C ALA A 121 -12.24 2.93 -5.70
N PHE A 122 -11.04 2.37 -5.82
CA PHE A 122 -9.80 3.11 -6.01
C PHE A 122 -9.44 3.16 -7.48
N VAL A 123 -8.99 4.32 -7.96
CA VAL A 123 -8.33 4.47 -9.27
C VAL A 123 -6.94 5.05 -9.03
N VAL A 124 -5.90 4.31 -9.38
CA VAL A 124 -4.52 4.67 -9.06
C VAL A 124 -3.74 4.97 -10.33
N PHE A 125 -3.10 6.13 -10.36
CA PHE A 125 -2.19 6.55 -11.42
C PHE A 125 -0.73 6.46 -10.97
N PRO A 126 0.21 6.07 -11.85
CA PRO A 126 1.64 6.10 -11.53
C PRO A 126 2.14 7.54 -11.39
N LEU A 127 3.14 7.76 -10.53
CA LEU A 127 3.99 8.94 -10.60
C LEU A 127 5.14 8.63 -11.57
N VAL A 128 5.38 9.50 -12.55
CA VAL A 128 6.52 9.41 -13.46
C VAL A 128 7.61 10.34 -12.98
N ASP A 129 8.83 9.85 -12.84
CA ASP A 129 9.90 10.32 -11.96
C ASP A 129 10.59 11.64 -12.34
N GLU A 130 10.34 12.25 -13.50
CA GLU A 130 11.16 13.39 -13.95
C GLU A 130 10.59 14.79 -13.69
N SER A 131 9.32 14.91 -13.37
CA SER A 131 8.77 16.15 -12.82
C SER A 131 7.46 15.90 -12.06
N ALA A 132 7.57 15.73 -10.77
CA ALA A 132 6.42 15.54 -9.87
C ALA A 132 5.28 16.57 -10.07
N LYS A 133 5.58 17.75 -10.65
CA LYS A 133 4.60 18.77 -11.01
C LYS A 133 3.83 18.44 -12.30
N LEU A 134 4.49 17.87 -13.33
CA LEU A 134 3.85 17.49 -14.59
C LEU A 134 2.95 16.26 -14.38
N ASP A 135 3.41 15.29 -13.61
CA ASP A 135 2.67 14.08 -13.29
C ASP A 135 1.43 14.37 -12.46
N LEU A 136 1.56 15.28 -11.48
CA LEU A 136 0.41 15.72 -10.71
C LEU A 136 -0.62 16.42 -11.58
N LYS A 137 -0.17 17.28 -12.52
CA LYS A 137 -1.07 17.94 -13.47
C LYS A 137 -1.79 16.91 -14.35
N SER A 138 -1.08 15.90 -14.83
CA SER A 138 -1.65 14.80 -15.63
C SER A 138 -2.67 13.99 -14.81
N ALA A 139 -2.34 13.59 -13.59
CA ALA A 139 -3.24 12.86 -12.71
C ALA A 139 -4.48 13.68 -12.32
N THR A 140 -4.32 15.00 -12.14
CA THR A 140 -5.45 15.90 -11.85
C THR A 140 -6.38 16.02 -13.06
N VAL A 141 -5.81 16.21 -14.27
CA VAL A 141 -6.58 16.27 -15.51
C VAL A 141 -7.33 14.96 -15.76
N GLU A 142 -6.66 13.82 -15.55
CA GLU A 142 -7.32 12.52 -15.68
C GLU A 142 -8.39 12.29 -14.61
N ALA A 143 -8.20 12.76 -13.39
CA ALA A 143 -9.21 12.70 -12.34
C ALA A 143 -10.45 13.54 -12.71
N GLU A 144 -10.24 14.74 -13.26
CA GLU A 144 -11.31 15.59 -13.75
C GLU A 144 -12.05 14.93 -14.93
N ARG A 145 -11.30 14.37 -15.91
CA ARG A 145 -11.91 13.62 -17.01
C ARG A 145 -12.73 12.43 -16.50
N LEU A 146 -12.20 11.64 -15.60
CA LEU A 146 -12.93 10.51 -15.02
C LEU A 146 -14.22 10.97 -14.32
N LYS A 147 -14.15 12.06 -13.56
CA LYS A 147 -15.31 12.63 -12.86
C LYS A 147 -16.37 13.14 -13.83
N ASP A 148 -15.98 13.93 -14.82
CA ASP A 148 -16.90 14.71 -15.62
C ASP A 148 -17.41 13.92 -16.85
N GLU A 149 -16.61 13.01 -17.40
CA GLU A 149 -16.93 12.28 -18.62
C GLU A 149 -17.26 10.79 -18.35
N VAL A 150 -16.51 10.12 -17.48
CA VAL A 150 -16.63 8.67 -17.30
C VAL A 150 -17.58 8.31 -16.15
N PHE A 151 -17.42 8.94 -15.01
CA PHE A 151 -18.17 8.66 -13.78
C PHE A 151 -19.17 9.77 -13.42
N THR A 152 -19.76 10.38 -14.44
CA THR A 152 -20.78 11.44 -14.27
C THR A 152 -21.86 11.00 -13.29
N GLY A 153 -22.16 11.87 -12.32
CA GLY A 153 -23.17 11.62 -11.28
C GLY A 153 -22.67 10.82 -10.08
N LEU A 154 -21.40 10.39 -10.05
CA LEU A 154 -20.74 9.78 -8.91
C LEU A 154 -19.86 10.79 -8.17
N ASN A 155 -19.67 10.58 -6.88
CA ASN A 155 -18.80 11.40 -6.06
C ASN A 155 -17.34 10.93 -6.18
N VAL A 156 -16.51 11.67 -6.91
CA VAL A 156 -15.11 11.35 -7.13
C VAL A 156 -14.23 12.26 -6.27
N GLY A 157 -13.44 11.66 -5.40
CA GLY A 157 -12.41 12.33 -4.61
C GLY A 157 -11.03 12.19 -5.27
N LEU A 158 -10.13 13.17 -5.04
CA LEU A 158 -8.75 13.14 -5.50
C LEU A 158 -7.80 13.19 -4.31
N LEU A 159 -6.80 12.30 -4.30
CA LEU A 159 -5.76 12.22 -3.29
C LEU A 159 -4.37 12.16 -3.94
N HIS A 160 -3.46 13.07 -3.58
CA HIS A 160 -2.09 13.06 -4.14
C HIS A 160 -1.02 13.46 -3.13
N GLY A 161 0.25 13.11 -3.42
CA GLY A 161 1.38 13.25 -2.52
C GLY A 161 1.66 14.67 -2.03
N GLN A 162 1.39 15.70 -2.84
CA GLN A 162 1.68 17.10 -2.51
C GLN A 162 0.62 17.77 -1.61
N MET A 163 -0.50 17.09 -1.32
CA MET A 163 -1.49 17.60 -0.35
C MET A 163 -0.90 17.62 1.06
N LYS A 164 -1.33 18.60 1.87
CA LYS A 164 -1.02 18.63 3.31
C LYS A 164 -1.61 17.40 4.01
N SER A 165 -0.95 16.93 5.07
CA SER A 165 -1.36 15.74 5.81
C SER A 165 -2.83 15.81 6.26
N ASP A 166 -3.21 16.92 6.89
CA ASP A 166 -4.56 17.12 7.40
C ASP A 166 -5.65 16.99 6.31
N LEU A 167 -5.35 17.47 5.08
CA LEU A 167 -6.26 17.35 3.95
C LEU A 167 -6.33 15.90 3.45
N LYS A 168 -5.22 15.17 3.42
CA LYS A 168 -5.20 13.75 3.08
C LYS A 168 -6.05 12.94 4.06
N ASP A 169 -5.87 13.20 5.35
CA ASP A 169 -6.60 12.53 6.42
C ASP A 169 -8.11 12.81 6.34
N LEU A 170 -8.48 14.05 6.00
CA LEU A 170 -9.87 14.43 5.77
C LEU A 170 -10.49 13.70 4.59
N ILE A 171 -9.81 13.69 3.43
CA ILE A 171 -10.29 13.01 2.22
C ILE A 171 -10.44 11.51 2.46
N MET A 172 -9.47 10.88 3.13
CA MET A 172 -9.55 9.47 3.48
C MET A 172 -10.69 9.18 4.46
N THR A 173 -10.88 10.04 5.46
CA THR A 173 -11.99 9.93 6.40
C THR A 173 -13.33 10.04 5.67
N ASP A 174 -13.46 10.97 4.74
CA ASP A 174 -14.66 11.17 3.95
C ASP A 174 -14.91 10.00 2.99
N PHE A 175 -13.86 9.38 2.45
CA PHE A 175 -13.97 8.15 1.65
C PHE A 175 -14.45 6.96 2.51
N ILE A 176 -13.89 6.76 3.69
CA ILE A 176 -14.35 5.73 4.65
C ILE A 176 -15.84 5.93 5.01
N LYS A 177 -16.26 7.18 5.18
CA LYS A 177 -17.66 7.54 5.48
C LYS A 177 -18.58 7.50 4.26
N HIS A 178 -18.08 6.99 3.12
CA HIS A 178 -18.83 6.87 1.87
C HIS A 178 -19.37 8.22 1.32
N LYS A 179 -18.63 9.31 1.54
CA LYS A 179 -18.92 10.58 0.86
C LYS A 179 -18.37 10.61 -0.56
N TYR A 180 -17.42 9.75 -0.87
CA TYR A 180 -16.89 9.50 -2.19
C TYR A 180 -17.15 8.06 -2.59
N ASP A 181 -17.61 7.85 -3.81
CA ASP A 181 -17.80 6.54 -4.42
C ASP A 181 -16.50 6.03 -5.01
N ILE A 182 -15.70 6.94 -5.56
CA ILE A 182 -14.41 6.66 -6.18
C ILE A 182 -13.35 7.57 -5.57
N LEU A 183 -12.21 7.00 -5.23
CA LEU A 183 -11.03 7.76 -4.84
C LEU A 183 -9.93 7.60 -5.90
N VAL A 184 -9.70 8.67 -6.66
CA VAL A 184 -8.58 8.76 -7.59
C VAL A 184 -7.32 9.14 -6.81
N SER A 185 -6.24 8.40 -7.00
CA SER A 185 -5.00 8.65 -6.26
C SER A 185 -3.76 8.48 -7.13
N THR A 186 -2.74 9.27 -6.85
CA THR A 186 -1.36 8.93 -7.19
C THR A 186 -0.77 8.12 -6.04
N ILE A 187 0.11 7.17 -6.25
CA ILE A 187 0.79 6.16 -5.36
C ILE A 187 0.59 6.24 -3.81
N VAL A 188 -0.01 7.28 -3.26
CA VAL A 188 -0.06 7.60 -1.82
C VAL A 188 -1.00 6.68 -1.00
N ILE A 189 -1.67 5.71 -1.61
CA ILE A 189 -2.49 4.70 -0.90
C ILE A 189 -1.61 3.73 -0.06
N GLU A 190 -0.32 3.99 0.06
CA GLU A 190 0.58 3.25 0.96
C GLU A 190 0.27 3.45 2.45
N VAL A 191 -0.51 4.46 2.81
CA VAL A 191 -0.90 4.73 4.20
C VAL A 191 -1.92 3.68 4.63
N GLY A 192 -1.61 2.93 5.68
CA GLY A 192 -2.29 1.75 6.20
C GLY A 192 -3.76 1.88 6.61
N ILE A 193 -4.55 2.63 5.86
CA ILE A 193 -5.98 2.80 6.10
C ILE A 193 -6.74 1.66 5.45
N ASP A 194 -7.58 1.00 6.23
CA ASP A 194 -8.46 -0.06 5.79
C ASP A 194 -9.81 0.52 5.36
N VAL A 195 -10.23 0.22 4.13
CA VAL A 195 -11.55 0.59 3.60
C VAL A 195 -12.25 -0.70 3.13
N PRO A 196 -12.96 -1.40 4.04
CA PRO A 196 -13.55 -2.70 3.75
C PRO A 196 -14.56 -2.66 2.60
N ASN A 197 -15.21 -1.51 2.38
CA ASN A 197 -16.19 -1.32 1.31
C ASN A 197 -15.56 -1.05 -0.07
N ALA A 198 -14.26 -0.74 -0.14
CA ALA A 198 -13.57 -0.59 -1.41
C ALA A 198 -13.22 -1.98 -1.99
N THR A 199 -14.03 -2.42 -2.94
CA THR A 199 -13.92 -3.73 -3.56
C THR A 199 -13.29 -3.70 -4.95
N VAL A 200 -13.09 -2.53 -5.53
CA VAL A 200 -12.46 -2.38 -6.85
C VAL A 200 -11.18 -1.53 -6.75
N MET A 201 -10.10 -2.05 -7.32
CA MET A 201 -8.84 -1.35 -7.52
C MET A 201 -8.57 -1.28 -9.02
N ALA A 202 -8.69 -0.11 -9.61
CA ALA A 202 -8.28 0.17 -10.98
C ALA A 202 -6.87 0.78 -10.96
N ILE A 203 -5.92 0.17 -11.66
CA ILE A 203 -4.54 0.65 -11.74
C ILE A 203 -4.28 1.08 -13.18
N GLU A 204 -4.21 2.38 -13.38
CA GLU A 204 -3.93 2.98 -14.68
C GLU A 204 -2.44 2.89 -15.02
N HIS A 205 -2.13 2.64 -16.28
CA HIS A 205 -0.75 2.43 -16.73
C HIS A 205 0.01 1.40 -15.89
N ALA A 206 -0.63 0.27 -15.62
CA ALA A 206 -0.11 -0.76 -14.71
C ALA A 206 1.29 -1.26 -15.12
N GLU A 207 1.65 -1.16 -16.42
CA GLU A 207 3.00 -1.49 -16.93
C GLU A 207 4.12 -0.62 -16.35
N ARG A 208 3.81 0.53 -15.77
CA ARG A 208 4.78 1.44 -15.16
C ARG A 208 5.08 1.13 -13.69
N PHE A 209 4.27 0.29 -13.06
CA PHE A 209 4.46 -0.12 -11.67
C PHE A 209 5.40 -1.33 -11.56
N GLY A 210 6.18 -1.36 -10.50
CA GLY A 210 6.90 -2.57 -10.11
C GLY A 210 5.95 -3.66 -9.58
N LEU A 211 6.35 -4.93 -9.68
CA LEU A 211 5.52 -6.05 -9.23
C LEU A 211 5.15 -5.93 -7.72
N ALA A 212 6.10 -5.54 -6.88
CA ALA A 212 5.86 -5.33 -5.46
C ALA A 212 4.81 -4.23 -5.21
N GLN A 213 4.84 -3.14 -5.99
CA GLN A 213 3.85 -2.07 -5.89
C GLN A 213 2.45 -2.55 -6.31
N LEU A 214 2.35 -3.31 -7.42
CA LEU A 214 1.08 -3.90 -7.85
C LEU A 214 0.51 -4.84 -6.79
N HIS A 215 1.36 -5.66 -6.15
CA HIS A 215 0.97 -6.51 -5.03
C HIS A 215 0.46 -5.71 -3.83
N GLN A 216 1.15 -4.63 -3.46
CA GLN A 216 0.74 -3.76 -2.35
C GLN A 216 -0.60 -3.08 -2.64
N LEU A 217 -0.78 -2.54 -3.86
CA LEU A 217 -2.04 -1.91 -4.27
C LEU A 217 -3.18 -2.93 -4.27
N ARG A 218 -2.99 -4.12 -4.86
CA ARG A 218 -3.97 -5.20 -4.81
C ARG A 218 -4.35 -5.57 -3.38
N GLY A 219 -3.39 -5.60 -2.47
CA GLY A 219 -3.60 -5.91 -1.04
C GLY A 219 -4.38 -4.83 -0.28
N ARG A 220 -4.70 -3.68 -0.89
CA ARG A 220 -5.55 -2.65 -0.28
C ARG A 220 -7.03 -2.92 -0.40
N ILE A 221 -7.43 -3.84 -1.25
CA ILE A 221 -8.80 -4.35 -1.40
C ILE A 221 -8.87 -5.80 -0.94
N GLY A 222 -10.06 -6.42 -0.96
CA GLY A 222 -10.24 -7.81 -0.51
C GLY A 222 -10.18 -7.96 1.01
N ARG A 223 -10.57 -6.93 1.75
CA ARG A 223 -10.55 -6.92 3.22
C ARG A 223 -11.92 -7.13 3.85
N SER A 224 -12.88 -7.51 3.03
CA SER A 224 -14.24 -7.85 3.43
C SER A 224 -14.66 -9.20 2.85
N SER A 225 -15.86 -9.67 3.19
CA SER A 225 -16.45 -10.88 2.61
C SER A 225 -16.94 -10.70 1.17
N HIS A 226 -16.86 -9.49 0.62
CA HIS A 226 -17.29 -9.21 -0.74
C HIS A 226 -16.20 -9.52 -1.75
N GLN A 227 -16.60 -10.08 -2.90
CA GLN A 227 -15.68 -10.30 -4.01
C GLN A 227 -15.04 -8.97 -4.41
N SER A 228 -13.73 -8.98 -4.58
CA SER A 228 -12.95 -7.80 -4.94
C SER A 228 -12.19 -8.01 -6.24
N TYR A 229 -11.99 -6.94 -6.98
CA TYR A 229 -11.47 -6.96 -8.34
C TYR A 229 -10.33 -5.96 -8.51
N CYS A 230 -9.20 -6.44 -9.03
CA CYS A 230 -8.06 -5.60 -9.39
C CYS A 230 -7.98 -5.51 -10.93
N LEU A 231 -8.24 -4.34 -11.48
CA LEU A 231 -8.27 -4.06 -12.90
C LEU A 231 -6.96 -3.38 -13.30
N LEU A 232 -6.13 -4.07 -14.09
CA LEU A 232 -4.84 -3.57 -14.56
C LEU A 232 -5.01 -2.98 -15.96
N PHE A 233 -5.15 -1.67 -16.06
CA PHE A 233 -5.16 -0.95 -17.34
C PHE A 233 -3.74 -0.87 -17.85
N ALA A 234 -3.44 -1.60 -18.93
CA ALA A 234 -2.08 -1.74 -19.41
C ALA A 234 -1.97 -1.87 -20.92
N THR A 235 -1.05 -1.10 -21.48
CA THR A 235 -0.62 -1.21 -22.88
C THR A 235 0.88 -1.51 -22.91
N PRO A 236 1.29 -2.75 -22.54
CA PRO A 236 2.70 -3.07 -22.39
C PRO A 236 3.42 -3.04 -23.73
N GLY A 237 4.44 -2.19 -23.84
CA GLY A 237 5.27 -2.04 -25.03
C GLY A 237 6.46 -3.03 -25.09
N SER A 238 7.02 -3.42 -23.91
CA SER A 238 8.19 -4.30 -23.81
C SER A 238 7.82 -5.73 -23.39
N LEU A 239 8.75 -6.68 -23.64
CA LEU A 239 8.60 -8.07 -23.21
C LEU A 239 8.53 -8.16 -21.66
N GLU A 240 9.37 -7.40 -20.96
CA GLU A 240 9.39 -7.35 -19.49
C GLU A 240 8.06 -6.86 -18.92
N SER A 241 7.49 -5.80 -19.49
CA SER A 241 6.20 -5.28 -19.03
C SER A 241 5.06 -6.27 -19.29
N ARG A 242 5.13 -7.04 -20.38
CA ARG A 242 4.18 -8.13 -20.68
C ARG A 242 4.26 -9.25 -19.66
N GLN A 243 5.45 -9.70 -19.32
CA GLN A 243 5.67 -10.75 -18.32
C GLN A 243 5.18 -10.31 -16.95
N ARG A 244 5.49 -9.08 -16.53
CA ARG A 244 5.10 -8.51 -15.24
C ARG A 244 3.58 -8.46 -15.02
N ILE A 245 2.83 -8.16 -16.08
CA ILE A 245 1.36 -8.06 -16.01
C ILE A 245 0.69 -9.43 -16.19
N ALA A 246 1.39 -10.43 -16.70
CA ALA A 246 0.88 -11.79 -16.89
C ALA A 246 1.05 -12.67 -15.62
N THR A 247 1.88 -12.25 -14.68
CA THR A 247 2.14 -12.92 -13.40
C THR A 247 1.15 -12.50 -12.34
#